data_4bf6d359fbc9a8b04146f9b9941f7159
#
_entry.id   4bf6d359fbc9a8b04146f9b9941f7159
#
_cell.length_a   1.000
_cell.length_b   1.000
_cell.length_c   1.000
_cell.angle_alpha   90.00
_cell.angle_beta   90.00
_cell.angle_gamma   90.00
#
_symmetry.space_group_name_H-M   'P 1'
#
loop_
_entity.id
_entity.type
_entity.pdbx_description
1 polymer ?
#
loop_
_entity_poly.entity_id
_entity_poly.type
_entity_poly.pdbx_seq_one_letter_code
_entity_poly.pdbx_strand_id
1 'polypeptide(L)'
;MRGSSVRIRFSALFIYSYLKWILTNLLISKRAVIDFSMFQKFFCISFFAIYLLGCEEEKTVNVGNVHGESALTRMERIKELEADLEIAEWENARLSLKLRKVNGGSLVRDKKTNLWHYDVERTPFTGIAVEQYADGSPQAEAHFLEGQKDGMERFWYPNGQLKEEGQWFNNRANGLMRSWDEKGKLSKAVRYKNGDLIEVLRQ
;
A
#
# COMPACT_ATOMS: atom_id res chain seq x y z
N MET A 1 -5.02 38.40 9.36
CA MET A 1 -5.31 37.09 8.75
C MET A 1 -4.17 36.78 7.80
N ARG A 2 -3.27 35.87 8.14
CA ARG A 2 -2.15 35.46 7.29
C ARG A 2 -2.37 34.02 6.88
N GLY A 3 -2.64 33.80 5.59
CA GLY A 3 -2.78 32.48 5.00
C GLY A 3 -1.39 31.83 4.83
N SER A 4 -1.21 30.65 5.37
CA SER A 4 -0.03 29.84 5.17
C SER A 4 -0.19 29.04 3.88
N SER A 5 0.61 29.34 2.87
CA SER A 5 0.68 28.59 1.61
C SER A 5 1.51 27.31 1.83
N VAL A 6 0.90 26.16 1.61
CA VAL A 6 1.59 24.87 1.55
C VAL A 6 2.16 24.70 0.15
N ARG A 7 3.48 24.77 -0.02
CA ARG A 7 4.17 24.47 -1.28
C ARG A 7 4.33 22.96 -1.42
N ILE A 8 3.60 22.34 -2.35
CA ILE A 8 3.86 20.95 -2.75
C ILE A 8 5.13 20.95 -3.62
N ARG A 9 6.20 20.40 -3.08
CA ARG A 9 7.44 20.15 -3.84
C ARG A 9 7.24 18.92 -4.69
N PHE A 10 7.18 19.07 -6.02
CA PHE A 10 7.36 17.93 -6.93
C PHE A 10 8.72 17.30 -6.65
N SER A 11 8.69 15.99 -6.38
CA SER A 11 9.83 15.27 -5.88
C SER A 11 10.97 15.23 -6.91
N ALA A 12 12.20 15.42 -6.45
CA ALA A 12 13.46 15.32 -7.20
C ALA A 12 13.58 13.99 -8.01
N LEU A 13 12.77 12.98 -7.69
CA LEU A 13 12.69 11.69 -8.37
C LEU A 13 12.18 11.79 -9.83
N PHE A 14 11.27 12.70 -10.14
CA PHE A 14 10.79 12.89 -11.52
C PHE A 14 11.83 13.54 -12.40
N ILE A 15 12.57 14.50 -11.86
CA ILE A 15 13.68 15.18 -12.56
C ILE A 15 14.84 14.20 -12.76
N TYR A 16 15.10 13.33 -11.79
CA TYR A 16 16.17 12.32 -11.87
C TYR A 16 15.87 11.24 -12.91
N SER A 17 14.65 10.74 -13.00
CA SER A 17 14.27 9.75 -14.02
C SER A 17 14.27 10.34 -15.42
N TYR A 18 13.89 11.60 -15.61
CA TYR A 18 13.94 12.28 -16.90
C TYR A 18 15.36 12.55 -17.36
N LEU A 19 16.25 12.98 -16.46
CA LEU A 19 17.68 13.16 -16.74
C LEU A 19 18.37 11.82 -17.05
N LYS A 20 18.02 10.76 -16.38
CA LYS A 20 18.54 9.43 -16.65
C LYS A 20 18.11 8.91 -18.02
N TRP A 21 16.86 9.15 -18.44
CA TRP A 21 16.35 8.81 -19.75
C TRP A 21 17.07 9.58 -20.87
N ILE A 22 17.34 10.88 -20.70
CA ILE A 22 18.11 11.70 -21.65
C ILE A 22 19.55 11.19 -21.77
N LEU A 23 20.22 10.92 -20.65
CA LEU A 23 21.60 10.41 -20.66
C LEU A 23 21.76 9.06 -21.30
N THR A 24 20.79 8.15 -21.13
CA THR A 24 20.82 6.84 -21.79
C THR A 24 20.59 6.93 -23.29
N ASN A 25 19.76 7.85 -23.76
CA ASN A 25 19.54 8.03 -25.20
C ASN A 25 20.69 8.79 -25.90
N LEU A 26 21.42 9.65 -25.19
CA LEU A 26 22.61 10.33 -25.71
C LEU A 26 23.80 9.38 -25.87
N LEU A 27 23.91 8.37 -25.03
CA LEU A 27 25.00 7.36 -25.10
C LEU A 27 24.81 6.33 -26.22
N ILE A 28 23.60 6.16 -26.75
CA ILE A 28 23.29 5.20 -27.84
C ILE A 28 23.55 5.79 -29.24
N SER A 29 23.56 7.12 -29.39
CA SER A 29 23.80 7.79 -30.68
C SER A 29 25.27 8.17 -30.88
N LYS A 30 26.11 7.21 -31.25
CA LYS A 30 27.51 7.43 -31.67
C LYS A 30 27.62 8.01 -33.08
N ARG A 31 26.86 9.02 -33.50
CA ARG A 31 27.10 9.81 -34.74
C ARG A 31 26.16 11.02 -34.79
N ALA A 32 26.52 12.11 -34.14
CA ALA A 32 26.24 13.46 -34.63
C ALA A 32 27.02 14.45 -33.75
N VAL A 33 27.89 15.19 -34.35
CA VAL A 33 28.50 16.40 -33.78
C VAL A 33 27.39 17.44 -33.72
N ILE A 34 26.72 17.55 -32.57
CA ILE A 34 25.71 18.58 -32.35
C ILE A 34 26.42 19.77 -31.74
N ASP A 35 26.37 20.88 -32.45
CA ASP A 35 26.95 22.17 -32.05
C ASP A 35 26.40 22.60 -30.68
N PHE A 36 27.26 22.68 -29.68
CA PHE A 36 26.93 23.00 -28.30
C PHE A 36 26.21 24.36 -28.16
N SER A 37 26.42 25.27 -29.11
CA SER A 37 25.73 26.56 -29.20
C SER A 37 24.25 26.46 -29.48
N MET A 38 23.83 25.48 -30.28
CA MET A 38 22.40 25.23 -30.55
C MET A 38 21.69 24.60 -29.32
N PHE A 39 22.39 23.74 -28.59
CA PHE A 39 21.83 23.08 -27.41
C PHE A 39 21.51 24.07 -26.28
N GLN A 40 22.37 25.07 -26.08
CA GLN A 40 22.18 26.12 -25.08
C GLN A 40 20.98 27.02 -25.39
N LYS A 41 20.71 27.29 -26.68
CA LYS A 41 19.56 28.10 -27.11
C LYS A 41 18.25 27.35 -26.96
N PHE A 42 18.21 26.08 -27.28
CA PHE A 42 17.01 25.23 -27.08
C PHE A 42 16.70 25.01 -25.58
N PHE A 43 17.73 24.92 -24.73
CA PHE A 43 17.57 24.76 -23.29
C PHE A 43 16.97 26.02 -22.65
N CYS A 44 17.40 27.21 -23.05
CA CYS A 44 16.83 28.46 -22.57
C CYS A 44 15.38 28.69 -23.01
N ILE A 45 15.03 28.31 -24.24
CA ILE A 45 13.67 28.47 -24.77
C ILE A 45 12.68 27.50 -24.10
N SER A 46 13.08 26.26 -23.82
CA SER A 46 12.21 25.30 -23.11
C SER A 46 12.03 25.66 -21.65
N PHE A 47 13.03 26.23 -20.97
CA PHE A 47 12.90 26.72 -19.60
C PHE A 47 12.00 27.96 -19.51
N PHE A 48 12.07 28.87 -20.51
CA PHE A 48 11.24 30.07 -20.54
C PHE A 48 9.77 29.73 -20.88
N ALA A 49 9.53 28.72 -21.73
CA ALA A 49 8.19 28.25 -22.06
C ALA A 49 7.51 27.56 -20.86
N ILE A 50 8.26 26.81 -20.04
CA ILE A 50 7.74 26.21 -18.80
C ILE A 50 7.42 27.27 -17.76
N TYR A 51 8.15 28.41 -17.76
CA TYR A 51 7.90 29.52 -16.83
C TYR A 51 6.68 30.36 -17.22
N LEU A 52 6.33 30.42 -18.52
CA LEU A 52 5.14 31.16 -19.02
C LEU A 52 3.87 30.32 -19.03
N LEU A 53 3.96 28.99 -19.04
CA LEU A 53 2.82 28.08 -18.94
C LEU A 53 2.44 27.70 -17.50
N GLY A 54 3.18 28.21 -16.52
CA GLY A 54 2.98 27.99 -15.09
C GLY A 54 1.91 28.86 -14.42
N CYS A 55 0.95 29.42 -15.18
CA CYS A 55 -0.32 29.87 -14.61
C CYS A 55 -1.29 28.68 -14.57
N GLU A 56 -1.02 27.65 -13.77
CA GLU A 56 -2.06 26.76 -13.32
C GLU A 56 -2.92 27.50 -12.30
N GLU A 57 -4.19 27.59 -12.59
CA GLU A 57 -5.21 28.03 -11.64
C GLU A 57 -4.97 27.31 -10.31
N GLU A 58 -4.67 28.08 -9.27
CA GLU A 58 -4.75 27.62 -7.89
C GLU A 58 -6.18 27.11 -7.68
N LYS A 59 -6.37 25.79 -7.83
CA LYS A 59 -7.54 25.14 -7.25
C LYS A 59 -7.42 25.36 -5.75
N THR A 60 -8.06 26.43 -5.31
CA THR A 60 -8.33 26.62 -3.89
C THR A 60 -9.11 25.41 -3.45
N VAL A 61 -8.40 24.48 -2.79
CA VAL A 61 -9.05 23.43 -2.01
C VAL A 61 -9.85 24.20 -0.98
N ASN A 62 -11.16 24.24 -1.19
CA ASN A 62 -12.09 24.81 -0.27
C ASN A 62 -11.97 24.00 1.01
N VAL A 63 -11.17 24.49 1.95
CA VAL A 63 -11.09 23.98 3.31
C VAL A 63 -12.43 24.38 3.96
N GLY A 64 -13.47 23.66 3.52
CA GLY A 64 -14.81 23.79 4.05
C GLY A 64 -14.76 23.51 5.53
N ASN A 65 -15.05 24.54 6.30
CA ASN A 65 -15.57 24.55 7.65
C ASN A 65 -15.03 23.46 8.62
N VAL A 66 -13.76 23.57 8.97
CA VAL A 66 -13.14 22.73 10.02
C VAL A 66 -13.57 23.18 11.44
N HIS A 67 -14.47 24.14 11.56
CA HIS A 67 -14.86 24.75 12.84
C HIS A 67 -15.99 24.04 13.59
N GLY A 68 -16.49 22.88 13.11
CA GLY A 68 -17.58 22.14 13.75
C GLY A 68 -17.20 20.75 14.30
N GLU A 69 -16.04 20.23 13.96
CA GLU A 69 -15.64 18.89 14.37
C GLU A 69 -14.97 18.92 15.76
N SER A 70 -15.49 18.13 16.70
CA SER A 70 -14.93 18.07 18.05
C SER A 70 -13.48 17.55 18.02
N ALA A 71 -12.66 17.95 19.00
CA ALA A 71 -11.29 17.45 19.11
C ALA A 71 -11.24 15.91 19.24
N LEU A 72 -12.26 15.31 19.86
CA LEU A 72 -12.43 13.85 19.95
C LEU A 72 -12.61 13.21 18.57
N THR A 73 -13.51 13.75 17.75
CA THR A 73 -13.76 13.23 16.38
C THR A 73 -12.52 13.32 15.50
N ARG A 74 -11.72 14.39 15.65
CA ARG A 74 -10.43 14.54 14.96
C ARG A 74 -9.41 13.50 15.44
N MET A 75 -9.32 13.23 16.72
CA MET A 75 -8.42 12.19 17.26
C MET A 75 -8.82 10.79 16.78
N GLU A 76 -10.11 10.48 16.74
CA GLU A 76 -10.61 9.21 16.19
C GLU A 76 -10.25 9.09 14.72
N ARG A 77 -10.41 10.15 13.94
CA ARG A 77 -10.05 10.15 12.51
C ARG A 77 -8.54 10.01 12.29
N ILE A 78 -7.71 10.64 13.10
CA ILE A 78 -6.25 10.48 13.04
C ILE A 78 -5.87 9.03 13.33
N LYS A 79 -6.41 8.41 14.38
CA LYS A 79 -6.16 7.00 14.69
C LYS A 79 -6.58 6.05 13.56
N GLU A 80 -7.71 6.34 12.92
CA GLU A 80 -8.18 5.56 11.76
C GLU A 80 -7.21 5.68 10.58
N LEU A 81 -6.77 6.90 10.26
CA LEU A 81 -5.82 7.15 9.17
C LEU A 81 -4.42 6.58 9.46
N GLU A 82 -3.94 6.65 10.69
CA GLU A 82 -2.69 6.03 11.11
C GLU A 82 -2.76 4.50 10.93
N ALA A 83 -3.90 3.92 11.26
CA ALA A 83 -4.17 2.51 11.08
C ALA A 83 -4.17 2.10 9.59
N ASP A 84 -4.81 2.89 8.74
CA ASP A 84 -4.83 2.64 7.30
C ASP A 84 -3.45 2.81 6.67
N LEU A 85 -2.66 3.78 7.13
CA LEU A 85 -1.27 3.99 6.69
C LEU A 85 -0.40 2.78 7.05
N GLU A 86 -0.51 2.26 8.27
CA GLU A 86 0.25 1.07 8.70
C GLU A 86 -0.05 -0.14 7.81
N ILE A 87 -1.33 -0.34 7.43
CA ILE A 87 -1.72 -1.40 6.50
C ILE A 87 -1.11 -1.15 5.11
N ALA A 88 -1.19 0.06 4.59
CA ALA A 88 -0.67 0.40 3.27
C ALA A 88 0.86 0.26 3.18
N GLU A 89 1.60 0.65 4.20
CA GLU A 89 3.04 0.47 4.27
C GLU A 89 3.43 -1.01 4.28
N TRP A 90 2.69 -1.83 5.02
CA TRP A 90 2.87 -3.28 5.06
C TRP A 90 2.59 -3.95 3.72
N GLU A 91 1.54 -3.55 3.03
CA GLU A 91 1.22 -4.05 1.69
C GLU A 91 2.29 -3.66 0.67
N ASN A 92 2.78 -2.42 0.70
CA ASN A 92 3.84 -1.95 -0.19
C ASN A 92 5.15 -2.73 0.01
N ALA A 93 5.53 -3.02 1.23
CA ALA A 93 6.73 -3.83 1.51
C ALA A 93 6.63 -5.23 0.89
N ARG A 94 5.42 -5.78 0.77
CA ARG A 94 5.17 -7.12 0.21
C ARG A 94 4.92 -7.16 -1.28
N LEU A 95 4.42 -6.09 -1.88
CA LEU A 95 4.19 -6.01 -3.33
C LEU A 95 5.48 -6.13 -4.16
N SER A 96 6.64 -5.86 -3.56
CA SER A 96 7.95 -6.05 -4.19
C SER A 96 8.36 -7.53 -4.30
N LEU A 97 7.71 -8.43 -3.54
CA LEU A 97 7.98 -9.86 -3.58
C LEU A 97 7.03 -10.53 -4.60
N LYS A 98 7.58 -11.24 -5.60
CA LYS A 98 6.78 -12.13 -6.47
C LYS A 98 6.30 -13.33 -5.64
N LEU A 99 5.21 -13.18 -4.92
CA LEU A 99 4.67 -14.24 -4.10
C LEU A 99 3.86 -15.23 -4.95
N ARG A 100 4.18 -16.51 -4.80
CA ARG A 100 3.43 -17.62 -5.41
C ARG A 100 2.03 -17.67 -4.79
N LYS A 101 0.98 -17.70 -5.62
CA LYS A 101 -0.39 -17.95 -5.17
C LYS A 101 -0.73 -19.43 -5.31
N VAL A 102 -1.31 -20.02 -4.25
CA VAL A 102 -1.75 -21.41 -4.23
C VAL A 102 -3.15 -21.52 -3.62
N ASN A 103 -3.85 -22.62 -3.92
CA ASN A 103 -5.09 -22.94 -3.22
C ASN A 103 -4.79 -23.27 -1.75
N GLY A 104 -5.52 -22.68 -0.81
CA GLY A 104 -5.33 -22.88 0.63
C GLY A 104 -5.51 -24.33 1.05
N GLY A 105 -6.41 -25.07 0.39
CA GLY A 105 -6.61 -26.51 0.60
C GLY A 105 -5.39 -27.37 0.25
N SER A 106 -4.42 -26.84 -0.48
CA SER A 106 -3.14 -27.52 -0.78
C SER A 106 -2.08 -27.32 0.28
N LEU A 107 -2.36 -26.55 1.32
CA LEU A 107 -1.43 -26.34 2.42
C LEU A 107 -1.68 -27.32 3.56
N VAL A 108 -0.62 -27.94 4.05
CA VAL A 108 -0.66 -28.88 5.16
C VAL A 108 0.15 -28.30 6.32
N ARG A 109 -0.44 -28.29 7.51
CA ARG A 109 0.22 -27.85 8.73
C ARG A 109 0.93 -29.03 9.40
N ASP A 110 2.23 -28.94 9.56
CA ASP A 110 2.99 -29.90 10.36
C ASP A 110 2.70 -29.68 11.86
N LYS A 111 2.24 -30.74 12.53
CA LYS A 111 1.88 -30.69 13.97
C LYS A 111 3.08 -30.53 14.91
N LYS A 112 4.28 -30.93 14.48
CA LYS A 112 5.50 -30.84 15.31
C LYS A 112 6.14 -29.47 15.23
N THR A 113 6.32 -28.96 14.01
CA THR A 113 6.98 -27.67 13.76
C THR A 113 6.01 -26.50 13.78
N ASN A 114 4.71 -26.78 13.64
CA ASN A 114 3.65 -25.79 13.53
C ASN A 114 3.76 -24.92 12.25
N LEU A 115 4.52 -25.38 11.26
CA LEU A 115 4.75 -24.70 9.98
C LEU A 115 3.77 -25.23 8.91
N TRP A 116 3.39 -24.34 8.00
CA TRP A 116 2.61 -24.68 6.83
C TRP A 116 3.51 -25.04 5.67
N HIS A 117 3.22 -26.17 5.02
CA HIS A 117 3.94 -26.70 3.88
C HIS A 117 3.00 -26.82 2.68
N TYR A 118 3.55 -26.64 1.49
CA TYR A 118 2.82 -27.03 0.28
C TYR A 118 2.90 -28.56 0.14
N ASP A 119 1.75 -29.20 -0.07
CA ASP A 119 1.56 -30.65 0.04
C ASP A 119 2.61 -31.49 -0.71
N VAL A 120 2.98 -31.08 -1.91
CA VAL A 120 3.91 -31.80 -2.78
C VAL A 120 5.39 -31.58 -2.40
N GLU A 121 5.72 -30.40 -1.90
CA GLU A 121 7.14 -29.97 -1.78
C GLU A 121 7.74 -30.27 -0.40
N ARG A 122 6.92 -30.47 0.64
CA ARG A 122 7.35 -30.67 2.04
C ARG A 122 8.32 -29.59 2.57
N THR A 123 8.40 -28.46 1.87
CA THR A 123 9.17 -27.30 2.30
C THR A 123 8.25 -26.27 2.94
N PRO A 124 8.70 -25.50 3.93
CA PRO A 124 7.89 -24.42 4.49
C PRO A 124 7.43 -23.47 3.38
N PHE A 125 6.12 -23.19 3.35
CA PHE A 125 5.52 -22.42 2.26
C PHE A 125 5.80 -20.92 2.42
N THR A 126 6.25 -20.29 1.34
CA THR A 126 6.30 -18.82 1.21
C THR A 126 5.42 -18.40 0.03
N GLY A 127 4.43 -17.56 0.29
CA GLY A 127 3.49 -17.12 -0.73
C GLY A 127 2.14 -16.73 -0.17
N ILE A 128 1.13 -16.75 -1.03
CA ILE A 128 -0.24 -16.39 -0.71
C ILE A 128 -1.13 -17.63 -0.90
N ALA A 129 -1.84 -18.02 0.15
CA ALA A 129 -2.90 -19.01 0.07
C ALA A 129 -4.23 -18.31 -0.20
N VAL A 130 -4.98 -18.79 -1.17
CA VAL A 130 -6.30 -18.25 -1.54
C VAL A 130 -7.35 -19.34 -1.50
N GLU A 131 -8.53 -19.01 -1.02
CA GLU A 131 -9.73 -19.84 -1.11
C GLU A 131 -10.82 -19.07 -1.84
N GLN A 132 -11.65 -19.80 -2.57
CA GLN A 132 -12.72 -19.22 -3.35
C GLN A 132 -14.03 -19.93 -3.01
N TYR A 133 -15.13 -19.19 -3.09
CA TYR A 133 -16.46 -19.76 -3.08
C TYR A 133 -16.72 -20.57 -4.36
N ALA A 134 -17.81 -21.32 -4.39
CA ALA A 134 -18.18 -22.16 -5.53
C ALA A 134 -18.40 -21.38 -6.83
N ASP A 135 -18.73 -20.08 -6.73
CA ASP A 135 -18.91 -19.16 -7.86
C ASP A 135 -17.60 -18.53 -8.35
N GLY A 136 -16.45 -18.86 -7.69
CA GLY A 136 -15.13 -18.31 -8.00
C GLY A 136 -14.82 -16.97 -7.32
N SER A 137 -15.75 -16.39 -6.57
CA SER A 137 -15.49 -15.18 -5.79
C SER A 137 -14.52 -15.46 -4.62
N PRO A 138 -13.72 -14.47 -4.18
CA PRO A 138 -12.77 -14.67 -3.10
C PRO A 138 -13.50 -14.98 -1.78
N GLN A 139 -13.02 -15.97 -1.05
CA GLN A 139 -13.49 -16.37 0.27
C GLN A 139 -12.48 -16.05 1.35
N ALA A 140 -11.21 -16.42 1.12
CA ALA A 140 -10.11 -16.16 2.04
C ALA A 140 -8.80 -15.94 1.30
N GLU A 141 -7.93 -15.13 1.89
CA GLU A 141 -6.54 -14.94 1.47
C GLU A 141 -5.67 -14.84 2.71
N ALA A 142 -4.53 -15.54 2.73
CA ALA A 142 -3.57 -15.46 3.81
C ALA A 142 -2.14 -15.48 3.27
N HIS A 143 -1.27 -14.65 3.86
CA HIS A 143 0.12 -14.54 3.48
C HIS A 143 0.99 -15.40 4.40
N PHE A 144 1.98 -16.05 3.81
CA PHE A 144 2.92 -16.93 4.50
C PHE A 144 4.37 -16.61 4.14
N LEU A 145 5.23 -16.66 5.15
CA LEU A 145 6.68 -16.60 5.00
C LEU A 145 7.28 -17.78 5.78
N GLU A 146 8.06 -18.60 5.08
CA GLU A 146 8.73 -19.78 5.69
C GLU A 146 7.80 -20.67 6.54
N GLY A 147 6.57 -20.87 6.04
CA GLY A 147 5.55 -21.70 6.69
C GLY A 147 4.81 -21.04 7.85
N GLN A 148 5.07 -19.79 8.15
CA GLN A 148 4.36 -19.03 9.18
C GLN A 148 3.42 -18.02 8.55
N LYS A 149 2.25 -17.79 9.17
CA LYS A 149 1.41 -16.65 8.79
C LYS A 149 2.21 -15.37 9.05
N ASP A 150 2.44 -14.63 8.01
CA ASP A 150 3.21 -13.40 8.03
C ASP A 150 2.70 -12.47 6.93
N GLY A 151 1.96 -11.45 7.29
CA GLY A 151 1.28 -10.56 6.40
C GLY A 151 -0.19 -10.42 6.68
N MET A 152 -0.92 -10.02 5.67
CA MET A 152 -2.37 -9.85 5.77
C MET A 152 -3.08 -11.20 5.66
N GLU A 153 -4.13 -11.35 6.45
CA GLU A 153 -5.16 -12.37 6.29
C GLU A 153 -6.49 -11.68 6.11
N ARG A 154 -7.26 -12.09 5.10
CA ARG A 154 -8.55 -11.50 4.75
C ARG A 154 -9.58 -12.58 4.52
N PHE A 155 -10.81 -12.29 4.92
CA PHE A 155 -11.99 -13.11 4.65
C PHE A 155 -13.08 -12.24 4.05
N TRP A 156 -13.83 -12.79 3.12
CA TRP A 156 -14.94 -12.09 2.48
C TRP A 156 -16.25 -12.84 2.71
N TYR A 157 -17.34 -12.11 2.68
CA TYR A 157 -18.67 -12.66 2.60
C TYR A 157 -18.98 -13.13 1.17
N PRO A 158 -19.99 -14.03 0.96
CA PRO A 158 -20.40 -14.43 -0.38
C PRO A 158 -20.89 -13.28 -1.27
N ASN A 159 -21.33 -12.17 -0.67
CA ASN A 159 -21.70 -10.96 -1.41
C ASN A 159 -20.49 -10.12 -1.85
N GLY A 160 -19.25 -10.60 -1.62
CA GLY A 160 -17.99 -9.92 -1.99
C GLY A 160 -17.51 -8.85 -1.02
N GLN A 161 -18.27 -8.55 0.03
CA GLN A 161 -17.83 -7.58 1.04
C GLN A 161 -16.78 -8.18 1.96
N LEU A 162 -15.83 -7.37 2.39
CA LEU A 162 -14.82 -7.76 3.37
C LEU A 162 -15.50 -8.07 4.70
N LYS A 163 -15.20 -9.24 5.25
CA LYS A 163 -15.74 -9.74 6.53
C LYS A 163 -14.76 -9.49 7.65
N GLU A 164 -13.50 -9.88 7.43
CA GLU A 164 -12.44 -9.76 8.42
C GLU A 164 -11.13 -9.49 7.72
N GLU A 165 -10.27 -8.72 8.36
CA GLU A 165 -8.86 -8.65 8.01
C GLU A 165 -8.00 -8.57 9.27
N GLY A 166 -6.77 -9.07 9.16
CA GLY A 166 -5.83 -9.07 10.26
C GLY A 166 -4.39 -9.09 9.80
N GLN A 167 -3.54 -8.49 10.61
CA GLN A 167 -2.10 -8.50 10.41
C GLN A 167 -1.46 -9.57 11.28
N TRP A 168 -0.54 -10.32 10.68
CA TRP A 168 0.17 -11.43 11.30
C TRP A 168 1.67 -11.26 11.16
N PHE A 169 2.39 -11.65 12.17
CA PHE A 169 3.84 -11.76 12.18
C PHE A 169 4.26 -13.02 12.90
N ASN A 170 5.00 -13.89 12.22
CA ASN A 170 5.49 -15.18 12.79
C ASN A 170 4.37 -15.98 13.48
N ASN A 171 3.24 -16.23 12.80
CA ASN A 171 2.05 -16.92 13.32
C ASN A 171 1.34 -16.22 14.51
N ARG A 172 1.67 -14.98 14.84
CA ARG A 172 1.04 -14.22 15.91
C ARG A 172 0.32 -13.01 15.35
N ALA A 173 -0.84 -12.71 15.93
CA ALA A 173 -1.53 -11.46 15.62
C ALA A 173 -0.62 -10.27 15.97
N ASN A 174 -0.36 -9.39 15.00
CA ASN A 174 0.53 -8.25 15.20
C ASN A 174 0.13 -7.08 14.29
N GLY A 175 -0.53 -6.10 14.85
CA GLY A 175 -1.14 -4.98 14.15
C GLY A 175 -2.65 -4.98 14.29
N LEU A 176 -3.34 -4.45 13.31
CA LEU A 176 -4.79 -4.29 13.32
C LEU A 176 -5.52 -5.57 12.96
N MET A 177 -6.62 -5.79 13.67
CA MET A 177 -7.64 -6.76 13.30
C MET A 177 -8.99 -6.06 13.24
N ARG A 178 -9.66 -6.16 12.10
CA ARG A 178 -10.94 -5.51 11.84
C ARG A 178 -11.98 -6.54 11.38
N SER A 179 -13.24 -6.29 11.73
CA SER A 179 -14.36 -7.10 11.26
C SER A 179 -15.52 -6.20 10.86
N TRP A 180 -16.21 -6.58 9.81
CA TRP A 180 -17.36 -5.86 9.27
C TRP A 180 -18.58 -6.79 9.23
N ASP A 181 -19.76 -6.22 9.24
CA ASP A 181 -20.99 -6.94 8.96
C ASP A 181 -21.22 -7.13 7.45
N GLU A 182 -22.24 -7.90 7.07
CA GLU A 182 -22.60 -8.17 5.66
C GLU A 182 -23.01 -6.89 4.88
N LYS A 183 -23.26 -5.79 5.57
CA LYS A 183 -23.56 -4.48 4.97
C LYS A 183 -22.32 -3.62 4.80
N GLY A 184 -21.13 -4.13 5.19
CA GLY A 184 -19.87 -3.42 5.11
C GLY A 184 -19.65 -2.40 6.23
N LYS A 185 -20.47 -2.41 7.29
CA LYS A 185 -20.29 -1.55 8.44
C LYS A 185 -19.24 -2.17 9.38
N LEU A 186 -18.23 -1.40 9.75
CA LEU A 186 -17.22 -1.82 10.72
C LEU A 186 -17.87 -2.17 12.06
N SER A 187 -17.75 -3.42 12.49
CA SER A 187 -18.30 -3.93 13.74
C SER A 187 -17.25 -3.98 14.84
N LYS A 188 -16.01 -4.30 14.51
CA LYS A 188 -14.93 -4.42 15.49
C LYS A 188 -13.61 -3.94 14.90
N ALA A 189 -12.80 -3.26 15.72
CA ALA A 189 -11.41 -2.92 15.41
C ALA A 189 -10.58 -3.02 16.67
N VAL A 190 -9.52 -3.83 16.64
CA VAL A 190 -8.63 -4.07 17.77
C VAL A 190 -7.20 -4.13 17.28
N ARG A 191 -6.25 -3.77 18.15
CA ARG A 191 -4.82 -3.84 17.85
C ARG A 191 -4.14 -4.88 18.72
N TYR A 192 -3.33 -5.71 18.08
CA TYR A 192 -2.49 -6.72 18.73
C TYR A 192 -1.00 -6.39 18.60
N LYS A 193 -0.22 -6.89 19.53
CA LYS A 193 1.24 -6.90 19.45
C LYS A 193 1.76 -8.26 19.95
N ASN A 194 2.45 -8.99 19.07
CA ASN A 194 2.99 -10.32 19.36
C ASN A 194 1.99 -11.34 19.91
N GLY A 195 0.71 -11.21 19.56
CA GLY A 195 -0.39 -12.04 20.03
C GLY A 195 -1.19 -11.48 21.20
N ASP A 196 -0.71 -10.43 21.85
CA ASP A 196 -1.41 -9.78 22.97
C ASP A 196 -2.28 -8.62 22.47
N LEU A 197 -3.52 -8.56 22.99
CA LEU A 197 -4.42 -7.45 22.71
C LEU A 197 -3.94 -6.20 23.46
N ILE A 198 -3.61 -5.13 22.74
CA ILE A 198 -3.10 -3.89 23.33
C ILE A 198 -4.10 -2.74 23.29
N GLU A 199 -5.02 -2.74 22.32
CA GLU A 199 -5.98 -1.65 22.19
C GLU A 199 -7.30 -2.14 21.58
N VAL A 200 -8.42 -1.61 22.08
CA VAL A 200 -9.74 -1.76 21.47
C VAL A 200 -10.14 -0.41 20.90
N LEU A 201 -10.18 -0.33 19.56
CA LEU A 201 -10.50 0.90 18.84
C LEU A 201 -12.00 1.02 18.61
N ARG A 202 -12.67 -0.13 18.41
CA ARG A 202 -14.12 -0.23 18.20
C ARG A 202 -14.65 -1.59 18.65
N GLN A 203 -15.80 -1.57 19.30
CA GLN A 203 -16.65 -2.72 19.62
C GLN A 203 -18.08 -2.48 19.13
#